data_e80372a550bcc11eae25e8583d21c82a
#
_entry.id   e80372a550bcc11eae25e8583d21c82a
#
_cell.length_a   1.000
_cell.length_b   1.000
_cell.length_c   1.000
_cell.angle_alpha   90.00
_cell.angle_beta   90.00
_cell.angle_gamma   90.00
#
_symmetry.space_group_name_H-M   'P 1'
#
loop_
_entity.id
_entity.type
_entity.pdbx_description
1 polymer ?
#
loop_
_entity_poly.entity_id
_entity_poly.type
_entity_poly.pdbx_seq_one_letter_code
_entity_poly.pdbx_strand_id
1 'polypeptide(L)'
;VPLVIGQFLEPIDQTTGIVGSTTGSNYVVRILSTIDRELLRPGSSVALHRHSNSLVEVLPPESDSSIVMMSQSERPTETYQDIGGLDVQKQEIREAVELPLVQADLYHQIGIDPPQGVLLYGPPGTGKTMLVKAVANATTASFIRVVGSEFVQKYLGEGPRMVRDVFRLARENAPSIIFIDEIDAIATKRFDAQTGADREVQRILLELLTQMDGFDQGSNVKVIMATNRADTLDPALLRPGRLDRKIEFPLPNRREKRLIFQTICGRMNLSPDVDLEDY
;
A
#
# COMPACT_ATOMS: atom_id res chain seq x y z
N VAL A 1 -29.41 15.80 8.76
CA VAL A 1 -29.71 15.97 7.32
C VAL A 1 -28.72 15.11 6.56
N PRO A 2 -29.17 14.25 5.63
CA PRO A 2 -28.24 13.41 4.89
C PRO A 2 -27.36 14.28 3.96
N LEU A 3 -26.04 14.12 4.09
CA LEU A 3 -25.04 14.75 3.27
C LEU A 3 -24.58 13.78 2.18
N VAL A 4 -24.19 14.31 1.03
CA VAL A 4 -23.62 13.53 -0.09
C VAL A 4 -22.14 13.86 -0.17
N ILE A 5 -21.31 12.85 -0.31
CA ILE A 5 -19.87 13.03 -0.43
C ILE A 5 -19.53 13.29 -1.90
N GLY A 6 -18.70 14.29 -2.15
CA GLY A 6 -18.16 14.63 -3.46
C GLY A 6 -16.68 14.97 -3.38
N GLN A 7 -16.03 15.09 -4.52
CA GLN A 7 -14.63 15.48 -4.61
C GLN A 7 -14.54 16.88 -5.21
N PHE A 8 -13.89 17.80 -4.50
CA PHE A 8 -13.65 19.15 -5.00
C PHE A 8 -12.63 19.11 -6.14
N LEU A 9 -12.97 19.67 -7.30
CA LEU A 9 -12.10 19.66 -8.47
C LEU A 9 -11.36 20.98 -8.62
N GLU A 10 -12.11 22.08 -8.78
CA GLU A 10 -11.53 23.41 -8.93
C GLU A 10 -12.49 24.52 -8.47
N PRO A 11 -11.98 25.65 -7.97
CA PRO A 11 -12.80 26.83 -7.70
C PRO A 11 -13.10 27.56 -9.01
N ILE A 12 -14.35 27.97 -9.21
CA ILE A 12 -14.73 28.87 -10.33
C ILE A 12 -14.61 30.31 -9.86
N ASP A 13 -15.23 30.63 -8.73
CA ASP A 13 -15.29 31.94 -8.13
C ASP A 13 -15.11 31.88 -6.61
N GLN A 14 -15.11 33.06 -5.96
CA GLN A 14 -15.04 33.14 -4.50
C GLN A 14 -16.21 32.44 -3.78
N THR A 15 -17.31 32.16 -4.45
CA THR A 15 -18.52 31.56 -3.86
C THR A 15 -18.96 30.27 -4.51
N THR A 16 -18.31 29.86 -5.62
CA THR A 16 -18.70 28.68 -6.39
C THR A 16 -17.48 27.82 -6.77
N GLY A 17 -17.68 26.52 -6.85
CA GLY A 17 -16.65 25.57 -7.27
C GLY A 17 -17.26 24.36 -7.96
N ILE A 18 -16.43 23.59 -8.65
CA ILE A 18 -16.81 22.34 -9.29
C ILE A 18 -16.53 21.18 -8.36
N VAL A 19 -17.53 20.34 -8.15
CA VAL A 19 -17.43 19.10 -7.35
C VAL A 19 -17.86 17.94 -8.22
N GLY A 20 -17.00 16.93 -8.31
CA GLY A 20 -17.31 15.62 -8.90
C GLY A 20 -18.09 14.75 -7.91
N SER A 21 -19.21 14.20 -8.37
CA SER A 21 -19.94 13.19 -7.59
C SER A 21 -19.32 11.81 -7.77
N THR A 22 -19.54 10.92 -6.80
CA THR A 22 -19.20 9.49 -6.88
C THR A 22 -19.90 8.79 -8.07
N THR A 23 -21.00 9.37 -8.57
CA THR A 23 -21.73 8.87 -9.76
C THR A 23 -21.13 9.28 -11.10
N GLY A 24 -20.02 10.03 -11.10
CA GLY A 24 -19.31 10.45 -12.32
C GLY A 24 -19.80 11.75 -12.95
N SER A 25 -20.76 12.44 -12.35
CA SER A 25 -21.26 13.74 -12.81
C SER A 25 -20.58 14.89 -12.06
N ASN A 26 -20.22 15.95 -12.78
CA ASN A 26 -19.67 17.16 -12.18
C ASN A 26 -20.78 18.17 -11.92
N TYR A 27 -20.80 18.75 -10.73
CA TYR A 27 -21.78 19.76 -10.33
C TYR A 27 -21.09 21.07 -9.97
N VAL A 28 -21.68 22.16 -10.37
CA VAL A 28 -21.29 23.49 -9.86
C VAL A 28 -22.04 23.73 -8.56
N VAL A 29 -21.29 23.90 -7.47
CA VAL A 29 -21.84 24.02 -6.12
C VAL A 29 -21.49 25.36 -5.50
N ARG A 30 -22.35 25.83 -4.61
CA ARG A 30 -22.05 27.01 -3.79
C ARG A 30 -21.23 26.63 -2.58
N ILE A 31 -20.20 27.42 -2.31
CA ILE A 31 -19.35 27.29 -1.13
C ILE A 31 -19.91 28.20 -0.05
N LEU A 32 -20.22 27.65 1.13
CA LEU A 32 -20.66 28.45 2.26
C LEU A 32 -19.51 29.34 2.78
N SER A 33 -19.84 30.54 3.23
CA SER A 33 -18.86 31.51 3.74
C SER A 33 -18.16 31.06 5.05
N THR A 34 -18.72 30.05 5.70
CA THR A 34 -18.18 29.44 6.94
C THR A 34 -17.02 28.48 6.70
N ILE A 35 -16.77 28.13 5.42
CA ILE A 35 -15.75 27.13 5.07
C ILE A 35 -14.41 27.82 4.85
N ASP A 36 -13.38 27.29 5.49
CA ASP A 36 -12.01 27.75 5.31
C ASP A 36 -11.52 27.34 3.92
N ARG A 37 -11.16 28.30 3.11
CA ARG A 37 -10.75 28.10 1.71
C ARG A 37 -9.36 27.51 1.57
N GLU A 38 -8.50 27.64 2.58
CA GLU A 38 -7.18 27.02 2.59
C GLU A 38 -7.27 25.48 2.62
N LEU A 39 -8.40 24.94 3.12
CA LEU A 39 -8.68 23.52 3.15
C LEU A 39 -9.26 22.98 1.82
N LEU A 40 -9.76 23.87 0.96
CA LEU A 40 -10.34 23.52 -0.36
C LEU A 40 -9.23 23.36 -1.40
N ARG A 41 -8.54 22.23 -1.35
CA ARG A 41 -7.55 21.86 -2.38
C ARG A 41 -8.20 21.00 -3.46
N PRO A 42 -7.73 21.06 -4.72
CA PRO A 42 -8.16 20.13 -5.76
C PRO A 42 -7.94 18.68 -5.29
N GLY A 43 -9.02 17.88 -5.33
CA GLY A 43 -8.99 16.50 -4.86
C GLY A 43 -9.43 16.27 -3.42
N SER A 44 -9.73 17.32 -2.62
CA SER A 44 -10.27 17.14 -1.26
C SER A 44 -11.68 16.58 -1.26
N SER A 45 -12.00 15.71 -0.32
CA SER A 45 -13.33 15.17 -0.09
C SER A 45 -14.19 16.23 0.61
N VAL A 46 -15.40 16.44 0.10
CA VAL A 46 -16.32 17.47 0.60
C VAL A 46 -17.71 16.90 0.82
N ALA A 47 -18.40 17.42 1.83
CA ALA A 47 -19.79 17.08 2.11
C ALA A 47 -20.73 18.10 1.46
N LEU A 48 -21.63 17.62 0.62
CA LEU A 48 -22.66 18.40 -0.06
C LEU A 48 -24.01 18.20 0.61
N HIS A 49 -24.78 19.26 0.72
CA HIS A 49 -26.16 19.17 1.15
C HIS A 49 -27.02 18.53 0.05
N ARG A 50 -27.75 17.45 0.36
CA ARG A 50 -28.45 16.60 -0.61
C ARG A 50 -29.45 17.36 -1.50
N HIS A 51 -30.11 18.40 -1.00
CA HIS A 51 -31.16 19.12 -1.74
C HIS A 51 -30.68 20.40 -2.38
N SER A 52 -29.76 21.13 -1.80
CA SER A 52 -29.27 22.40 -2.32
C SER A 52 -27.93 22.25 -3.06
N ASN A 53 -27.31 21.10 -3.03
CA ASN A 53 -25.98 20.84 -3.57
C ASN A 53 -24.92 21.88 -3.12
N SER A 54 -25.15 22.56 -2.00
CA SER A 54 -24.17 23.48 -1.44
C SER A 54 -23.12 22.73 -0.66
N LEU A 55 -21.87 23.18 -0.76
CA LEU A 55 -20.75 22.64 0.00
C LEU A 55 -20.89 23.11 1.45
N VAL A 56 -21.03 22.15 2.37
CA VAL A 56 -21.31 22.38 3.79
C VAL A 56 -20.06 22.24 4.63
N GLU A 57 -19.21 21.29 4.30
CA GLU A 57 -18.02 20.97 5.09
C GLU A 57 -16.95 20.33 4.20
N VAL A 58 -15.68 20.59 4.54
CA VAL A 58 -14.54 19.87 3.97
C VAL A 58 -14.27 18.69 4.89
N LEU A 59 -14.38 17.49 4.34
CA LEU A 59 -14.13 16.27 5.11
C LEU A 59 -12.62 16.07 5.27
N PRO A 60 -12.16 15.62 6.45
CA PRO A 60 -10.77 15.24 6.62
C PRO A 60 -10.41 14.10 5.65
N PRO A 61 -9.17 14.01 5.21
CA PRO A 61 -8.70 12.98 4.25
C PRO A 61 -8.94 11.53 4.72
N GLU A 62 -9.20 11.35 5.99
CA GLU A 62 -9.47 10.05 6.64
C GLU A 62 -10.92 9.55 6.50
N SER A 63 -11.83 10.34 5.95
CA SER A 63 -13.25 9.96 5.86
C SER A 63 -13.57 8.86 4.82
N ASP A 64 -12.64 8.55 3.93
CA ASP A 64 -12.69 7.35 3.10
C ASP A 64 -12.07 6.16 3.87
N SER A 65 -12.88 5.54 4.73
CA SER A 65 -12.55 4.44 5.64
C SER A 65 -12.07 3.13 4.98
N SER A 66 -11.64 3.18 3.73
CA SER A 66 -11.18 2.01 3.00
C SER A 66 -9.68 1.80 3.03
N ILE A 67 -8.91 2.82 3.38
CA ILE A 67 -7.46 2.72 3.46
C ILE A 67 -7.09 2.72 4.93
N VAL A 68 -6.66 1.57 5.43
CA VAL A 68 -6.19 1.45 6.82
C VAL A 68 -4.76 1.97 6.86
N MET A 69 -4.61 3.26 7.22
CA MET A 69 -3.33 3.77 7.68
C MET A 69 -3.16 3.35 9.13
N MET A 70 -2.20 2.48 9.39
CA MET A 70 -1.88 2.10 10.75
C MET A 70 -1.26 3.30 11.46
N SER A 71 -1.98 3.86 12.44
CA SER A 71 -1.44 4.89 13.34
C SER A 71 -0.25 4.33 14.13
N GLN A 72 0.55 5.20 14.74
CA GLN A 72 1.71 4.74 15.54
C GLN A 72 1.32 3.77 16.66
N SER A 73 0.10 3.87 17.17
CA SER A 73 -0.44 2.97 18.21
C SER A 73 -0.87 1.60 17.67
N GLU A 74 -1.06 1.45 16.37
CA GLU A 74 -1.48 0.21 15.69
C GLU A 74 -0.34 -0.46 14.92
N ARG A 75 0.90 0.00 15.14
CA ARG A 75 2.06 -0.62 14.50
C ARG A 75 2.18 -2.09 14.87
N PRO A 76 2.58 -2.91 13.89
CA PRO A 76 2.84 -4.32 14.15
C PRO A 76 3.82 -4.47 15.30
N THR A 77 3.54 -5.38 16.20
CA THR A 77 4.41 -5.70 17.36
C THR A 77 5.49 -6.71 17.00
N GLU A 78 5.37 -7.33 15.83
CA GLU A 78 6.30 -8.33 15.32
C GLU A 78 7.68 -7.73 15.06
N THR A 79 8.71 -8.39 15.57
CA THR A 79 10.10 -8.01 15.38
C THR A 79 10.84 -9.05 14.53
N TYR A 80 12.03 -8.72 14.03
CA TYR A 80 12.87 -9.70 13.34
C TYR A 80 13.24 -10.92 14.19
N GLN A 81 13.21 -10.79 15.52
CA GLN A 81 13.46 -11.89 16.45
C GLN A 81 12.32 -12.91 16.51
N ASP A 82 11.10 -12.46 16.19
CA ASP A 82 9.92 -13.32 16.13
C ASP A 82 9.87 -14.19 14.89
N ILE A 83 10.79 -13.97 13.94
CA ILE A 83 10.87 -14.73 12.69
C ILE A 83 12.03 -15.72 12.78
N GLY A 84 11.71 -17.01 12.82
CA GLY A 84 12.71 -18.08 12.78
C GLY A 84 13.23 -18.27 11.35
N GLY A 85 14.55 -18.30 11.16
CA GLY A 85 15.16 -18.45 9.84
C GLY A 85 15.03 -17.21 8.95
N LEU A 86 15.04 -17.41 7.62
CA LEU A 86 14.96 -16.37 6.59
C LEU A 86 16.07 -15.30 6.69
N ASP A 87 17.29 -15.70 7.07
CA ASP A 87 18.39 -14.76 7.34
C ASP A 87 18.77 -13.96 6.09
N VAL A 88 18.79 -14.61 4.92
CA VAL A 88 19.09 -13.97 3.63
C VAL A 88 17.99 -12.97 3.28
N GLN A 89 16.73 -13.37 3.39
CA GLN A 89 15.58 -12.52 3.08
C GLN A 89 15.48 -11.31 4.02
N LYS A 90 15.79 -11.51 5.30
CA LYS A 90 15.87 -10.41 6.28
C LYS A 90 16.94 -9.39 5.89
N GLN A 91 18.11 -9.86 5.45
CA GLN A 91 19.19 -8.99 5.02
C GLN A 91 18.80 -8.24 3.72
N GLU A 92 18.29 -8.97 2.72
CA GLU A 92 17.90 -8.36 1.44
C GLU A 92 16.81 -7.28 1.61
N ILE A 93 15.81 -7.51 2.46
CA ILE A 93 14.76 -6.52 2.68
C ILE A 93 15.27 -5.31 3.49
N ARG A 94 16.20 -5.52 4.42
CA ARG A 94 16.88 -4.41 5.12
C ARG A 94 17.62 -3.52 4.15
N GLU A 95 18.41 -4.11 3.26
CA GLU A 95 19.18 -3.38 2.25
C GLU A 95 18.28 -2.63 1.26
N ALA A 96 17.16 -3.23 0.88
CA ALA A 96 16.26 -2.66 -0.12
C ALA A 96 15.27 -1.62 0.43
N VAL A 97 14.84 -1.75 1.67
CA VAL A 97 13.78 -0.90 2.25
C VAL A 97 14.25 -0.07 3.44
N GLU A 98 14.86 -0.72 4.44
CA GLU A 98 15.21 -0.08 5.71
C GLU A 98 16.37 0.91 5.55
N LEU A 99 17.47 0.48 4.95
CA LEU A 99 18.64 1.33 4.77
C LEU A 99 18.35 2.61 3.95
N PRO A 100 17.63 2.54 2.81
CA PRO A 100 17.28 3.75 2.06
C PRO A 100 16.40 4.73 2.82
N LEU A 101 15.54 4.25 3.73
CA LEU A 101 14.67 5.12 4.54
C LEU A 101 15.42 5.76 5.70
N VAL A 102 16.39 5.04 6.29
CA VAL A 102 17.15 5.52 7.47
C VAL A 102 18.37 6.34 7.05
N GLN A 103 19.01 5.99 5.94
CA GLN A 103 20.26 6.58 5.47
C GLN A 103 20.15 7.15 4.05
N ALA A 104 19.10 7.89 3.75
CA ALA A 104 18.85 8.49 2.45
C ALA A 104 20.04 9.34 1.97
N ASP A 105 20.66 10.12 2.87
CA ASP A 105 21.80 10.99 2.57
C ASP A 105 23.02 10.23 2.05
N LEU A 106 23.24 9.00 2.53
CA LEU A 106 24.36 8.15 2.08
C LEU A 106 24.18 7.76 0.60
N TYR A 107 22.97 7.41 0.20
CA TYR A 107 22.68 7.08 -1.20
C TYR A 107 22.88 8.27 -2.13
N HIS A 108 22.47 9.47 -1.69
CA HIS A 108 22.71 10.70 -2.45
C HIS A 108 24.21 11.03 -2.58
N GLN A 109 25.00 10.83 -1.51
CA GLN A 109 26.45 11.07 -1.55
C GLN A 109 27.19 10.12 -2.49
N ILE A 110 26.75 8.85 -2.54
CA ILE A 110 27.37 7.82 -3.40
C ILE A 110 26.86 7.95 -4.86
N GLY A 111 25.76 8.67 -5.09
CA GLY A 111 25.12 8.80 -6.40
C GLY A 111 24.44 7.53 -6.89
N ILE A 112 23.94 6.69 -5.98
CA ILE A 112 23.19 5.48 -6.28
C ILE A 112 21.72 5.70 -5.97
N ASP A 113 20.85 5.43 -6.95
CA ASP A 113 19.41 5.46 -6.73
C ASP A 113 18.96 4.21 -5.95
N PRO A 114 18.33 4.38 -4.78
CA PRO A 114 17.85 3.24 -4.02
C PRO A 114 16.64 2.59 -4.69
N PRO A 115 16.46 1.26 -4.57
CA PRO A 115 15.29 0.60 -5.13
C PRO A 115 14.00 1.19 -4.56
N GLN A 116 13.02 1.44 -5.43
CA GLN A 116 11.74 2.01 -5.04
C GLN A 116 10.74 0.93 -4.65
N GLY A 117 10.77 -0.21 -5.35
CA GLY A 117 9.85 -1.30 -5.14
C GLY A 117 10.53 -2.64 -4.90
N VAL A 118 9.92 -3.44 -4.03
CA VAL A 118 10.36 -4.80 -3.69
C VAL A 118 9.21 -5.76 -3.88
N LEU A 119 9.46 -6.86 -4.59
CA LEU A 119 8.53 -7.97 -4.74
C LEU A 119 8.95 -9.13 -3.85
N LEU A 120 8.04 -9.56 -2.96
CA LEU A 120 8.18 -10.77 -2.17
C LEU A 120 7.36 -11.87 -2.83
N TYR A 121 7.99 -12.99 -3.15
CA TYR A 121 7.27 -14.09 -3.82
C TYR A 121 7.67 -15.46 -3.26
N GLY A 122 6.77 -16.41 -3.38
CA GLY A 122 6.99 -17.79 -2.93
C GLY A 122 5.71 -18.43 -2.40
N PRO A 123 5.76 -19.70 -1.99
CA PRO A 123 4.60 -20.45 -1.51
C PRO A 123 3.87 -19.75 -0.36
N PRO A 124 2.57 -19.99 -0.16
CA PRO A 124 1.83 -19.45 0.98
C PRO A 124 2.41 -20.00 2.29
N GLY A 125 2.28 -19.22 3.38
CA GLY A 125 2.75 -19.64 4.71
C GLY A 125 4.25 -19.52 4.95
N THR A 126 5.05 -18.98 4.00
CA THR A 126 6.52 -18.83 4.15
C THR A 126 6.95 -17.58 4.92
N GLY A 127 6.01 -16.79 5.46
CA GLY A 127 6.33 -15.66 6.34
C GLY A 127 6.48 -14.31 5.66
N LYS A 128 6.07 -14.14 4.37
CA LYS A 128 6.17 -12.87 3.63
C LYS A 128 5.54 -11.69 4.37
N THR A 129 4.28 -11.80 4.73
CA THR A 129 3.54 -10.74 5.44
C THR A 129 4.12 -10.47 6.84
N MET A 130 4.61 -11.50 7.52
CA MET A 130 5.24 -11.37 8.84
C MET A 130 6.56 -10.59 8.76
N LEU A 131 7.37 -10.85 7.73
CA LEU A 131 8.62 -10.12 7.53
C LEU A 131 8.36 -8.63 7.24
N VAL A 132 7.35 -8.30 6.43
CA VAL A 132 6.98 -6.90 6.15
C VAL A 132 6.52 -6.17 7.42
N LYS A 133 5.78 -6.85 8.29
CA LYS A 133 5.39 -6.29 9.59
C LYS A 133 6.60 -6.01 10.47
N ALA A 134 7.61 -6.91 10.47
CA ALA A 134 8.84 -6.68 11.21
C ALA A 134 9.64 -5.48 10.65
N VAL A 135 9.68 -5.29 9.33
CA VAL A 135 10.27 -4.10 8.69
C VAL A 135 9.53 -2.84 9.11
N ALA A 136 8.20 -2.85 9.09
CA ALA A 136 7.39 -1.71 9.50
C ALA A 136 7.63 -1.33 10.97
N ASN A 137 7.84 -2.31 11.83
CA ASN A 137 8.18 -2.07 13.24
C ASN A 137 9.62 -1.52 13.41
N ALA A 138 10.56 -2.00 12.61
CA ALA A 138 11.97 -1.56 12.68
C ALA A 138 12.20 -0.15 12.13
N THR A 139 11.29 0.37 11.30
CA THR A 139 11.38 1.69 10.69
C THR A 139 10.46 2.70 11.39
N THR A 140 10.82 3.99 11.31
CA THR A 140 9.95 5.08 11.78
C THR A 140 8.94 5.52 10.72
N ALA A 141 8.95 4.90 9.54
CA ALA A 141 8.09 5.24 8.43
C ALA A 141 6.60 4.93 8.72
N SER A 142 5.71 5.70 8.11
CA SER A 142 4.28 5.42 8.12
C SER A 142 3.99 4.14 7.34
N PHE A 143 3.14 3.28 7.87
CA PHE A 143 2.85 2.00 7.25
C PHE A 143 1.41 1.95 6.73
N ILE A 144 1.25 1.75 5.42
CA ILE A 144 -0.04 1.65 4.75
C ILE A 144 -0.16 0.23 4.21
N ARG A 145 -1.13 -0.52 4.70
CA ARG A 145 -1.41 -1.88 4.26
C ARG A 145 -2.68 -1.93 3.43
N VAL A 146 -2.60 -2.58 2.27
CA VAL A 146 -3.74 -2.84 1.39
C VAL A 146 -3.66 -4.27 0.88
N VAL A 147 -4.80 -4.91 0.65
CA VAL A 147 -4.88 -6.22 0.01
C VAL A 147 -5.33 -6.03 -1.45
N GLY A 148 -4.67 -6.70 -2.40
CA GLY A 148 -4.96 -6.55 -3.83
C GLY A 148 -6.42 -6.78 -4.21
N SER A 149 -7.09 -7.72 -3.53
CA SER A 149 -8.52 -8.00 -3.73
C SER A 149 -9.44 -6.83 -3.32
N GLU A 150 -9.02 -5.94 -2.42
CA GLU A 150 -9.83 -4.79 -1.99
C GLU A 150 -10.01 -3.76 -3.10
N PHE A 151 -9.04 -3.64 -4.01
CA PHE A 151 -9.15 -2.76 -5.18
C PHE A 151 -10.23 -3.20 -6.16
N VAL A 152 -10.57 -4.49 -6.17
CA VAL A 152 -11.53 -5.09 -7.11
C VAL A 152 -12.93 -5.19 -6.52
N GLN A 153 -13.04 -5.42 -5.20
CA GLN A 153 -14.31 -5.81 -4.56
C GLN A 153 -15.23 -4.64 -4.21
N LYS A 154 -14.70 -3.43 -3.97
CA LYS A 154 -15.49 -2.39 -3.33
C LYS A 154 -16.57 -1.76 -4.21
N TYR A 155 -16.29 -1.35 -5.43
CA TYR A 155 -17.31 -0.85 -6.39
C TYR A 155 -16.68 -0.80 -7.80
N LEU A 156 -17.45 -1.18 -8.80
CA LEU A 156 -17.08 -1.00 -10.21
C LEU A 156 -16.78 0.49 -10.49
N GLY A 157 -15.52 0.79 -10.88
CA GLY A 157 -15.05 2.13 -11.21
C GLY A 157 -14.27 2.88 -10.13
N GLU A 158 -14.23 2.41 -8.88
CA GLU A 158 -13.51 3.07 -7.78
C GLU A 158 -12.09 2.53 -7.57
N GLY A 159 -11.75 1.37 -8.12
CA GLY A 159 -10.43 0.77 -7.97
C GLY A 159 -9.25 1.69 -8.32
N PRO A 160 -9.22 2.31 -9.50
CA PRO A 160 -8.15 3.25 -9.87
C PRO A 160 -8.06 4.47 -8.96
N ARG A 161 -9.20 4.95 -8.44
CA ARG A 161 -9.23 6.05 -7.48
C ARG A 161 -8.58 5.65 -6.16
N MET A 162 -8.93 4.47 -5.65
CA MET A 162 -8.33 3.93 -4.41
C MET A 162 -6.81 3.79 -4.54
N VAL A 163 -6.30 3.35 -5.69
CA VAL A 163 -4.85 3.34 -5.95
C VAL A 163 -4.26 4.74 -5.79
N ARG A 164 -4.84 5.76 -6.47
CA ARG A 164 -4.35 7.14 -6.37
C ARG A 164 -4.37 7.66 -4.92
N ASP A 165 -5.42 7.35 -4.17
CA ASP A 165 -5.58 7.79 -2.79
C ASP A 165 -4.54 7.15 -1.86
N VAL A 166 -4.24 5.86 -2.03
CA VAL A 166 -3.16 5.16 -1.29
C VAL A 166 -1.81 5.83 -1.55
N PHE A 167 -1.48 6.09 -2.82
CA PHE A 167 -0.20 6.70 -3.19
C PHE A 167 -0.10 8.17 -2.77
N ARG A 168 -1.22 8.92 -2.82
CA ARG A 168 -1.30 10.28 -2.31
C ARG A 168 -1.06 10.30 -0.80
N LEU A 169 -1.77 9.47 -0.05
CA LEU A 169 -1.62 9.34 1.40
C LEU A 169 -0.19 8.98 1.79
N ALA A 170 0.46 8.09 1.03
CA ALA A 170 1.86 7.73 1.26
C ALA A 170 2.81 8.92 1.06
N ARG A 171 2.59 9.74 0.02
CA ARG A 171 3.39 10.94 -0.22
C ARG A 171 3.21 12.01 0.86
N GLU A 172 1.97 12.21 1.31
CA GLU A 172 1.64 13.18 2.36
C GLU A 172 2.25 12.80 3.73
N ASN A 173 2.43 11.50 3.97
CA ASN A 173 2.98 10.97 5.22
C ASN A 173 4.39 10.39 5.06
N ALA A 174 5.16 10.88 4.11
CA ALA A 174 6.55 10.44 3.94
C ALA A 174 7.42 10.79 5.17
N PRO A 175 8.35 9.91 5.59
CA PRO A 175 8.70 8.62 4.99
C PRO A 175 7.62 7.55 5.21
N SER A 176 7.31 6.77 4.17
CA SER A 176 6.22 5.80 4.21
C SER A 176 6.52 4.50 3.46
N ILE A 177 5.87 3.43 3.89
CA ILE A 177 5.91 2.12 3.26
C ILE A 177 4.49 1.74 2.86
N ILE A 178 4.28 1.50 1.56
CA ILE A 178 3.05 0.91 1.03
C ILE A 178 3.27 -0.59 0.93
N PHE A 179 2.44 -1.36 1.60
CA PHE A 179 2.44 -2.82 1.49
C PHE A 179 1.17 -3.29 0.79
N ILE A 180 1.31 -3.93 -0.37
CA ILE A 180 0.21 -4.52 -1.13
C ILE A 180 0.36 -6.04 -1.08
N ASP A 181 -0.51 -6.69 -0.32
CA ASP A 181 -0.57 -8.14 -0.24
C ASP A 181 -1.44 -8.73 -1.36
N GLU A 182 -1.20 -9.97 -1.76
CA GLU A 182 -1.96 -10.67 -2.80
C GLU A 182 -2.08 -9.87 -4.11
N ILE A 183 -0.96 -9.30 -4.58
CA ILE A 183 -0.94 -8.48 -5.80
C ILE A 183 -1.40 -9.24 -7.05
N ASP A 184 -1.35 -10.58 -7.05
CA ASP A 184 -1.84 -11.43 -8.13
C ASP A 184 -3.36 -11.24 -8.40
N ALA A 185 -4.13 -10.75 -7.44
CA ALA A 185 -5.54 -10.41 -7.66
C ALA A 185 -5.75 -9.36 -8.77
N ILE A 186 -4.82 -8.40 -8.91
CA ILE A 186 -4.92 -7.28 -9.86
C ILE A 186 -3.84 -7.31 -10.96
N ALA A 187 -2.75 -8.00 -10.74
CA ALA A 187 -1.56 -7.94 -11.58
C ALA A 187 -1.30 -9.22 -12.39
N THR A 188 -2.28 -10.09 -12.53
CA THR A 188 -2.16 -11.31 -13.35
C THR A 188 -2.21 -10.97 -14.83
N LYS A 189 -1.33 -11.61 -15.62
CA LYS A 189 -1.39 -11.57 -17.09
C LYS A 189 -2.75 -12.05 -17.58
N ARG A 190 -3.51 -11.19 -18.23
CA ARG A 190 -4.78 -11.55 -18.88
C ARG A 190 -4.64 -11.27 -20.37
N PHE A 191 -4.77 -12.31 -21.16
CA PHE A 191 -4.61 -12.21 -22.62
C PHE A 191 -5.85 -11.64 -23.32
N ASP A 192 -7.05 -11.78 -22.73
CA ASP A 192 -8.30 -11.28 -23.30
C ASP A 192 -9.21 -10.70 -22.22
N ALA A 193 -9.41 -9.39 -22.23
CA ALA A 193 -10.38 -8.71 -21.37
C ALA A 193 -11.79 -8.84 -21.97
N GLN A 194 -12.42 -10.01 -21.82
CA GLN A 194 -13.74 -10.28 -22.37
C GLN A 194 -14.88 -9.79 -21.48
N THR A 195 -14.64 -9.62 -20.18
CA THR A 195 -15.65 -9.19 -19.21
C THR A 195 -15.44 -7.76 -18.74
N GLY A 196 -16.49 -7.11 -18.24
CA GLY A 196 -16.40 -5.79 -17.62
C GLY A 196 -15.48 -5.76 -16.40
N ALA A 197 -15.44 -6.85 -15.62
CA ALA A 197 -14.55 -7.01 -14.49
C ALA A 197 -13.08 -7.07 -14.90
N ASP A 198 -12.76 -7.73 -16.01
CA ASP A 198 -11.37 -7.81 -16.51
C ASP A 198 -10.86 -6.45 -16.97
N ARG A 199 -11.70 -5.61 -17.57
CA ARG A 199 -11.36 -4.24 -17.96
C ARG A 199 -11.08 -3.37 -16.75
N GLU A 200 -11.83 -3.57 -15.67
CA GLU A 200 -11.62 -2.82 -14.42
C GLU A 200 -10.28 -3.19 -13.77
N VAL A 201 -9.96 -4.48 -13.70
CA VAL A 201 -8.67 -4.95 -13.19
C VAL A 201 -7.50 -4.39 -14.01
N GLN A 202 -7.63 -4.34 -15.34
CA GLN A 202 -6.62 -3.71 -16.20
C GLN A 202 -6.46 -2.21 -15.93
N ARG A 203 -7.55 -1.47 -15.67
CA ARG A 203 -7.49 -0.06 -15.31
C ARG A 203 -6.79 0.16 -13.97
N ILE A 204 -7.05 -0.70 -12.99
CA ILE A 204 -6.38 -0.68 -11.69
C ILE A 204 -4.88 -0.91 -11.87
N LEU A 205 -4.49 -1.91 -12.66
CA LEU A 205 -3.09 -2.21 -12.95
C LEU A 205 -2.40 -1.03 -13.66
N LEU A 206 -3.02 -0.45 -14.69
CA LEU A 206 -2.47 0.70 -15.39
C LEU A 206 -2.29 1.89 -14.47
N GLU A 207 -3.26 2.17 -13.60
CA GLU A 207 -3.13 3.25 -12.61
C GLU A 207 -1.99 2.97 -11.63
N LEU A 208 -1.86 1.74 -11.14
CA LEU A 208 -0.76 1.31 -10.26
C LEU A 208 0.59 1.56 -10.92
N LEU A 209 0.76 1.15 -12.17
CA LEU A 209 1.98 1.37 -12.94
C LEU A 209 2.27 2.87 -13.12
N THR A 210 1.25 3.67 -13.42
CA THR A 210 1.37 5.12 -13.57
C THR A 210 1.79 5.79 -12.27
N GLN A 211 1.21 5.36 -11.13
CA GLN A 211 1.59 5.90 -9.82
C GLN A 211 3.02 5.51 -9.43
N MET A 212 3.46 4.31 -9.77
CA MET A 212 4.84 3.88 -9.55
C MET A 212 5.83 4.66 -10.42
N ASP A 213 5.51 4.89 -11.70
CA ASP A 213 6.36 5.68 -12.61
C ASP A 213 6.41 7.17 -12.22
N GLY A 214 5.39 7.66 -11.52
CA GLY A 214 5.29 9.04 -11.04
C GLY A 214 5.98 9.31 -9.70
N PHE A 215 6.72 8.35 -9.16
CA PHE A 215 7.57 8.63 -8.00
C PHE A 215 8.83 9.39 -8.43
N ASP A 216 8.97 10.61 -7.94
CA ASP A 216 10.25 11.30 -8.01
C ASP A 216 11.28 10.53 -7.16
N GLN A 217 12.51 10.46 -7.67
CA GLN A 217 13.63 9.76 -7.01
C GLN A 217 13.93 10.27 -5.58
N GLY A 218 13.41 11.45 -5.23
CA GLY A 218 13.49 12.04 -3.89
C GLY A 218 12.33 11.68 -2.96
N SER A 219 11.31 10.95 -3.41
CA SER A 219 10.20 10.58 -2.53
C SER A 219 10.61 9.45 -1.59
N ASN A 220 10.60 9.73 -0.27
CA ASN A 220 10.87 8.72 0.77
C ASN A 220 9.69 7.73 0.93
N VAL A 221 9.19 7.19 -0.19
CA VAL A 221 8.12 6.21 -0.23
C VAL A 221 8.65 4.91 -0.80
N LYS A 222 8.45 3.81 -0.11
CA LYS A 222 8.82 2.47 -0.55
C LYS A 222 7.58 1.62 -0.77
N VAL A 223 7.58 0.85 -1.86
CA VAL A 223 6.46 -0.05 -2.20
C VAL A 223 6.92 -1.49 -2.04
N ILE A 224 6.21 -2.25 -1.21
CA ILE A 224 6.45 -3.69 -1.03
C ILE A 224 5.20 -4.42 -1.54
N MET A 225 5.39 -5.32 -2.47
CA MET A 225 4.31 -6.17 -2.99
C MET A 225 4.57 -7.62 -2.64
N ALA A 226 3.52 -8.35 -2.27
CA ALA A 226 3.63 -9.78 -1.99
C ALA A 226 2.70 -10.60 -2.89
N THR A 227 3.19 -11.75 -3.35
CA THR A 227 2.41 -12.71 -4.14
C THR A 227 2.80 -14.14 -3.83
N ASN A 228 1.86 -15.04 -3.97
CA ASN A 228 2.13 -16.48 -3.95
C ASN A 228 2.47 -17.03 -5.34
N ARG A 229 2.25 -16.26 -6.42
CA ARG A 229 2.31 -16.70 -7.82
C ARG A 229 3.08 -15.70 -8.69
N ALA A 230 4.40 -15.69 -8.57
CA ALA A 230 5.24 -14.75 -9.33
C ALA A 230 5.22 -14.99 -10.85
N ASP A 231 5.00 -16.22 -11.28
CA ASP A 231 4.93 -16.67 -12.68
C ASP A 231 3.74 -16.07 -13.45
N THR A 232 2.67 -15.72 -12.73
CA THR A 232 1.44 -15.15 -13.30
C THR A 232 1.45 -13.64 -13.42
N LEU A 233 2.41 -12.95 -12.79
CA LEU A 233 2.46 -11.48 -12.76
C LEU A 233 2.74 -10.88 -14.14
N ASP A 234 2.17 -9.70 -14.37
CA ASP A 234 2.44 -8.90 -15.57
C ASP A 234 3.91 -8.43 -15.56
N PRO A 235 4.69 -8.70 -16.63
CA PRO A 235 6.07 -8.27 -16.75
C PRO A 235 6.26 -6.75 -16.63
N ALA A 236 5.23 -5.95 -16.90
CA ALA A 236 5.29 -4.51 -16.79
C ALA A 236 5.59 -4.02 -15.35
N LEU A 237 5.17 -4.77 -14.33
CA LEU A 237 5.52 -4.48 -12.92
C LEU A 237 7.00 -4.74 -12.61
N LEU A 238 7.63 -5.65 -13.33
CA LEU A 238 8.99 -6.11 -13.08
C LEU A 238 10.05 -5.30 -13.83
N ARG A 239 9.66 -4.15 -14.43
CA ARG A 239 10.59 -3.26 -15.10
C ARG A 239 11.43 -2.46 -14.09
N PRO A 240 12.68 -2.09 -14.46
CA PRO A 240 13.50 -1.17 -13.66
C PRO A 240 12.74 0.13 -13.35
N GLY A 241 12.92 0.64 -12.13
CA GLY A 241 12.20 1.82 -11.63
C GLY A 241 10.84 1.52 -11.00
N ARG A 242 10.39 0.24 -11.00
CA ARG A 242 9.14 -0.21 -10.36
C ARG A 242 9.44 -1.23 -9.26
N LEU A 243 9.47 -2.52 -9.58
CA LEU A 243 9.86 -3.58 -8.65
C LEU A 243 11.29 -4.03 -8.97
N ASP A 244 12.25 -3.25 -8.50
CA ASP A 244 13.67 -3.41 -8.80
C ASP A 244 14.27 -4.64 -8.13
N ARG A 245 13.76 -4.99 -6.95
CA ARG A 245 14.23 -6.14 -6.17
C ARG A 245 13.14 -7.19 -6.05
N LYS A 246 13.56 -8.45 -6.23
CA LYS A 246 12.72 -9.64 -6.10
C LYS A 246 13.35 -10.53 -5.04
N ILE A 247 12.61 -10.80 -3.97
CA ILE A 247 13.06 -11.62 -2.86
C ILE A 247 12.24 -12.90 -2.84
N GLU A 248 12.91 -14.04 -3.00
CA GLU A 248 12.29 -15.36 -2.99
C GLU A 248 12.16 -15.88 -1.57
N PHE A 249 11.00 -16.43 -1.25
CA PHE A 249 10.70 -17.14 -0.01
C PHE A 249 10.53 -18.63 -0.32
N PRO A 250 11.61 -19.41 -0.26
CA PRO A 250 11.54 -20.85 -0.48
C PRO A 250 10.81 -21.56 0.68
N LEU A 251 10.47 -22.81 0.47
CA LEU A 251 10.02 -23.65 1.56
C LEU A 251 11.18 -23.86 2.56
N PRO A 252 10.92 -23.81 3.86
CA PRO A 252 11.96 -23.93 4.88
C PRO A 252 12.61 -25.31 4.84
N ASN A 253 13.95 -25.34 4.91
CA ASN A 253 14.72 -26.54 5.06
C ASN A 253 14.66 -27.04 6.52
N ARG A 254 15.24 -28.22 6.81
CA ARG A 254 15.21 -28.83 8.15
C ARG A 254 15.78 -27.91 9.25
N ARG A 255 16.87 -27.21 8.96
CA ARG A 255 17.49 -26.27 9.89
C ARG A 255 16.58 -25.06 10.16
N GLU A 256 15.98 -24.51 9.13
CA GLU A 256 15.05 -23.37 9.24
C GLU A 256 13.77 -23.77 9.97
N LYS A 257 13.22 -24.97 9.70
CA LYS A 257 12.08 -25.50 10.45
C LYS A 257 12.38 -25.55 11.96
N ARG A 258 13.55 -26.06 12.33
CA ARG A 258 14.00 -26.09 13.74
C ARG A 258 14.01 -24.68 14.34
N LEU A 259 14.59 -23.71 13.64
CA LEU A 259 14.61 -22.30 14.11
C LEU A 259 13.20 -21.72 14.26
N ILE A 260 12.29 -22.01 13.32
CA ILE A 260 10.89 -21.60 13.39
C ILE A 260 10.23 -22.21 14.64
N PHE A 261 10.38 -23.52 14.85
CA PHE A 261 9.83 -24.18 16.04
C PHE A 261 10.43 -23.61 17.33
N GLN A 262 11.74 -23.42 17.40
CA GLN A 262 12.39 -22.81 18.57
C GLN A 262 11.85 -21.41 18.88
N THR A 263 11.63 -20.58 17.85
CA THR A 263 11.09 -19.23 18.01
C THR A 263 9.65 -19.25 18.52
N ILE A 264 8.80 -20.13 17.97
CA ILE A 264 7.38 -20.23 18.35
C ILE A 264 7.25 -20.85 19.73
N CYS A 265 7.95 -21.96 19.95
CA CYS A 265 7.88 -22.73 21.19
C CYS A 265 8.64 -22.08 22.37
N GLY A 266 9.56 -21.15 22.08
CA GLY A 266 10.28 -20.41 23.12
C GLY A 266 9.38 -19.60 24.06
N ARG A 267 8.13 -19.36 23.66
CA ARG A 267 7.07 -18.70 24.46
C ARG A 267 6.15 -19.71 25.17
N MET A 268 6.36 -21.02 24.97
CA MET A 268 5.55 -22.10 25.51
C MET A 268 6.33 -22.91 26.53
N ASN A 269 5.64 -23.50 27.51
CA ASN A 269 6.22 -24.49 28.39
C ASN A 269 6.18 -25.87 27.69
N LEU A 270 7.33 -26.33 27.24
CA LEU A 270 7.48 -27.65 26.60
C LEU A 270 7.78 -28.74 27.65
N SER A 271 7.30 -29.95 27.42
CA SER A 271 7.74 -31.13 28.15
C SER A 271 9.21 -31.40 27.81
N PRO A 272 10.03 -31.90 28.78
CA PRO A 272 11.44 -32.21 28.53
C PRO A 272 11.66 -33.35 27.51
N ASP A 273 10.60 -34.10 27.20
CA ASP A 273 10.66 -35.23 26.25
C ASP A 273 10.40 -34.84 24.79
N VAL A 274 10.14 -33.54 24.52
CA VAL A 274 9.84 -33.06 23.16
C VAL A 274 11.14 -32.76 22.43
N ASP A 275 11.45 -33.54 21.40
CA ASP A 275 12.52 -33.22 20.45
C ASP A 275 11.96 -32.43 19.26
N LEU A 276 12.46 -31.20 19.07
CA LEU A 276 12.03 -30.31 17.97
C LEU A 276 12.66 -30.72 16.63
N GLU A 277 13.54 -31.75 16.60
CA GLU A 277 14.17 -32.27 15.38
C GLU A 277 13.33 -33.37 14.70
N ASP A 278 12.35 -33.92 15.40
CA ASP A 278 11.49 -34.99 14.87
C ASP A 278 10.35 -34.48 13.94
N TYR A 279 10.19 -33.17 13.84
CA TYR A 279 9.19 -32.48 13.01
C TYR A 279 9.88 -31.69 11.89
#